data_a1f5115f23021d3be02583ed2d4c2700
#
_entry.id   a1f5115f23021d3be02583ed2d4c2700
#
_cell.length_a   1.000
_cell.length_b   1.000
_cell.length_c   1.000
_cell.angle_alpha   90.00
_cell.angle_beta   90.00
_cell.angle_gamma   90.00
#
_symmetry.space_group_name_H-M   'P 1'
#
loop_
_entity.id
_entity.type
_entity.pdbx_description
1 polymer ?
#
loop_
_entity_poly.entity_id
_entity_poly.type
_entity_poly.pdbx_seq_one_letter_code
_entity_poly.pdbx_strand_id
1 'polypeptide(L)' 'MLNIQFFTFNPFSENTYVLYNENKNGVIIDPGNWNEKETEALENFIKEKEIKINEILLVNNV' A
#
# COMPACT_ATOMS: atom_id res chain seq x y z
N MET A 1 1.27 -11.41 14.14
CA MET A 1 2.25 -10.32 13.92
C MET A 1 1.81 -9.41 12.79
N LEU A 2 2.04 -8.12 12.94
CA LEU A 2 1.71 -7.15 11.91
C LEU A 2 2.88 -6.96 10.97
N ASN A 3 2.63 -7.07 9.68
CA ASN A 3 3.65 -6.88 8.65
C ASN A 3 3.44 -5.52 7.99
N ILE A 4 4.53 -4.86 7.65
CA ILE A 4 4.49 -3.55 7.03
C ILE A 4 5.38 -3.58 5.79
N GLN A 5 4.81 -3.18 4.66
CA GLN A 5 5.56 -2.96 3.43
C GLN A 5 5.31 -1.53 3.01
N PHE A 6 6.37 -0.82 2.63
CA PHE A 6 6.17 0.54 2.16
C PHE A 6 6.75 0.70 0.76
N PHE A 7 6.20 1.68 0.04
CA PHE A 7 6.63 2.05 -1.30
C PHE A 7 6.83 3.55 -1.31
N THR A 8 7.81 4.01 -2.05
CA THR A 8 8.01 5.43 -2.25
C THR A 8 7.55 5.74 -3.67
N PHE A 9 6.49 6.52 -3.78
CA PHE A 9 5.82 6.78 -5.05
C PHE A 9 5.83 8.24 -5.40
N ASN A 10 5.55 8.50 -6.68
CA ASN A 10 5.34 9.80 -7.31
C ASN A 10 6.56 10.72 -7.22
N PRO A 11 6.53 11.86 -7.96
CA PRO A 11 7.70 12.76 -7.99
C PRO A 11 8.03 13.40 -6.66
N PHE A 12 7.11 13.37 -5.70
CA PHE A 12 7.32 13.97 -4.38
C PHE A 12 7.85 12.98 -3.37
N SER A 13 8.13 11.74 -3.78
CA SER A 13 8.68 10.69 -2.91
C SER A 13 7.79 10.44 -1.69
N GLU A 14 6.50 10.33 -1.92
CA GLU A 14 5.56 10.03 -0.84
C GLU A 14 5.55 8.54 -0.52
N ASN A 15 5.48 8.23 0.77
CA ASN A 15 5.46 6.83 1.20
C ASN A 15 4.03 6.31 1.28
N THR A 16 3.83 5.15 0.69
CA THR A 16 2.57 4.42 0.76
C THR A 16 2.83 3.15 1.54
N TYR A 17 1.98 2.87 2.52
CA TYR A 17 2.18 1.72 3.40
C TYR A 17 1.09 0.69 3.18
N VAL A 18 1.49 -0.59 3.20
CA VAL A 18 0.56 -1.71 3.24
C VAL A 18 0.83 -2.43 4.55
N LEU A 19 -0.17 -2.43 5.42
CA LEU A 19 -0.09 -3.14 6.70
C LEU A 19 -1.00 -4.35 6.63
N TYR A 20 -0.50 -5.51 7.02
CA TYR A 20 -1.32 -6.72 6.95
C TYR A 20 -0.93 -7.69 8.07
N ASN A 21 -1.90 -8.49 8.49
CA ASN A 21 -1.67 -9.43 9.56
C ASN A 21 -1.51 -10.86 9.03
N GLU A 22 -1.37 -11.80 9.93
CA GLU A 22 -1.15 -13.20 9.56
C GLU A 22 -2.32 -13.80 8.80
N ASN A 23 -3.51 -13.27 9.01
CA ASN A 23 -4.70 -13.74 8.33
C ASN A 23 -4.87 -13.07 6.96
N LYS A 24 -3.87 -12.29 6.54
CA LYS A 24 -3.87 -11.63 5.24
C LYS A 24 -4.93 -10.54 5.12
N ASN A 25 -5.36 -9.98 6.23
CA ASN A 25 -6.21 -8.80 6.22
C ASN A 25 -5.31 -7.58 6.31
N GLY A 26 -5.55 -6.60 5.46
CA GLY A 26 -4.66 -5.47 5.39
C GLY A 26 -5.34 -4.17 5.09
N VAL A 27 -4.57 -3.09 5.24
CA VAL A 27 -5.00 -1.74 4.91
C VAL A 27 -3.89 -1.06 4.14
N ILE A 28 -4.29 -0.12 3.30
CA ILE A 28 -3.34 0.74 2.59
C ILE A 28 -3.41 2.12 3.22
N ILE A 29 -2.26 2.68 3.54
CA ILE A 29 -2.19 4.03 4.12
C ILE A 29 -1.51 4.95 3.12
N ASP A 30 -2.18 6.06 2.83
CA ASP A 30 -1.69 7.14 1.96
C ASP A 30 -1.26 6.63 0.57
N PRO A 31 -2.18 6.09 -0.22
CA PRO A 31 -1.83 5.59 -1.55
C PRO A 31 -1.39 6.76 -2.43
N GLY A 32 -0.12 6.77 -2.79
CA GLY A 32 0.46 7.82 -3.61
C GLY A 32 0.88 7.34 -4.98
N ASN A 33 0.39 6.19 -5.42
CA ASN A 33 0.73 5.66 -6.73
C ASN A 33 0.24 6.62 -7.80
N TRP A 34 1.19 7.11 -8.58
CA TRP A 34 0.97 8.21 -9.51
C TRP A 34 0.64 7.73 -10.91
N ASN A 35 1.36 6.70 -11.35
CA ASN A 35 1.23 6.24 -12.73
C ASN A 35 0.93 4.75 -12.74
N GLU A 36 0.77 4.22 -13.94
CA GLU A 36 0.40 2.84 -14.14
C GLU A 36 1.44 1.88 -13.57
N LYS A 37 2.71 2.23 -13.72
CA LYS A 37 3.79 1.39 -13.24
C LYS A 37 3.77 1.28 -11.72
N GLU A 38 3.52 2.38 -11.04
CA GLU A 38 3.44 2.38 -9.58
C GLU A 38 2.20 1.64 -9.11
N THR A 39 1.10 1.81 -9.82
CA THR A 39 -0.12 1.09 -9.50
C THR A 39 0.10 -0.42 -9.63
N GLU A 40 0.79 -0.84 -10.68
CA GLU A 40 1.10 -2.25 -10.87
C GLU A 40 1.99 -2.80 -9.77
N ALA A 41 2.97 -2.01 -9.33
CA ALA A 41 3.86 -2.45 -8.26
C ALA A 41 3.07 -2.71 -6.98
N LEU A 42 2.16 -1.81 -6.64
CA LEU A 42 1.34 -1.94 -5.45
C LEU A 42 0.40 -3.15 -5.58
N GLU A 43 -0.28 -3.27 -6.71
CA GLU A 43 -1.24 -4.34 -6.93
C GLU A 43 -0.56 -5.70 -6.98
N ASN A 44 0.62 -5.77 -7.60
CA ASN A 44 1.35 -7.03 -7.67
C ASN A 44 1.78 -7.50 -6.29
N PHE A 45 2.22 -6.58 -5.44
CA PHE A 45 2.58 -6.94 -4.07
C PHE A 45 1.38 -7.52 -3.33
N ILE A 46 0.25 -6.83 -3.41
CA ILE A 46 -0.97 -7.25 -2.73
C ILE A 46 -1.41 -8.63 -3.23
N LYS A 47 -1.33 -8.82 -4.54
CA LYS A 47 -1.73 -10.09 -5.16
C LYS A 47 -0.80 -11.23 -4.78
N GLU A 48 0.50 -10.99 -4.83
CA GLU A 48 1.48 -12.02 -4.52
C GLU A 48 1.40 -12.48 -3.08
N LYS A 49 1.13 -11.55 -2.18
CA LYS A 49 0.99 -11.87 -0.76
C LYS A 49 -0.42 -12.33 -0.40
N GLU A 50 -1.33 -12.27 -1.36
CA GLU A 50 -2.72 -12.69 -1.16
C GLU A 50 -3.37 -11.90 -0.03
N ILE A 51 -3.10 -10.60 -0.01
CA ILE A 51 -3.65 -9.72 1.02
C ILE A 51 -5.04 -9.25 0.61
N LYS A 52 -5.97 -9.31 1.54
CA LYS A 52 -7.30 -8.76 1.35
C LYS A 52 -7.30 -7.35 1.93
N ILE A 53 -7.43 -6.36 1.07
CA ILE A 53 -7.45 -4.97 1.52
C ILE A 53 -8.85 -4.65 2.01
N ASN A 54 -8.95 -4.33 3.29
CA ASN A 54 -10.22 -4.02 3.93
C ASN A 54 -10.51 -2.53 3.95
N GLU A 55 -9.46 -1.71 3.90
CA GLU A 55 -9.63 -0.28 4.07
C GLU A 55 -8.47 0.47 3.46
N ILE A 56 -8.75 1.69 2.99
CA ILE A 56 -7.72 2.61 2.51
C ILE A 56 -7.85 3.86 3.35
N LEU A 57 -6.76 4.26 3.98
CA LEU A 57 -6.74 5.39 4.90
C LEU A 57 -5.89 6.52 4.32
N LEU A 58 -6.40 7.73 4.37
CA LEU A 58 -5.65 8.92 3.98
C LEU A 58 -5.33 9.69 5.25
N VAL A 59 -4.07 9.66 5.62
CA VAL A 59 -3.62 10.29 6.86
C VAL A 59 -2.95 11.63 6.60
N ASN A 60 -2.34 11.73 5.43
CA ASN A 60 -1.65 12.96 5.05
C ASN A 60 -2.63 13.92 4.40
N ASN A 61 -2.84 15.06 5.02
CA ASN A 61 -3.77 16.05 4.49
C ASN A 61 -3.12 17.41 4.41
N VAL A 62 -2.17 17.47 3.57
CA VAL A 62 -1.46 18.71 3.31
C VAL A 62 -2.34 19.68 2.53
#